data_94d6d4f55eac35addab653a6d4c7b120
#
_entry.id   94d6d4f55eac35addab653a6d4c7b120
#
_cell.length_a   1.000
_cell.length_b   1.000
_cell.length_c   1.000
_cell.angle_alpha   90.00
_cell.angle_beta   90.00
_cell.angle_gamma   90.00
#
_symmetry.space_group_name_H-M   'P 1'
#
loop_
_entity.id
_entity.type
_entity.pdbx_description
1 polymer ?
#
loop_
_entity_poly.entity_id
_entity_poly.type
_entity_poly.pdbx_seq_one_letter_code
_entity_poly.pdbx_strand_id
1 'polypeptide(L)'
;GYRPINETQGLDFYPTPFNELAQIYDRTGSYTEYPADSKPYNDFWKEQYKRCTEGYTVGKYRITGDHYFFLNFYRMEVISEGARGGAGRNEKFPTFLAKQYEFFHYVEMAERLHKDVAILKARGIGLSEIVACLAVRPYITNRGYRSLLTCAAEGKLTPLKTKCWKQLNWLDMNTNGGMRHLRQKVNNADTKRASQVTPDGVEYGWMSEIDSVIADTSDKIRGDRVDRLIYEEAGSNKYLTKSWIKGNALVELGGYHFGTRIALGTGGDDMALEGLSNIFAKPEGYNVLPYKNYDTEDRKPQLTAFFIPAHKFSLREEFLDTRGVTQSEEFKKFYEEERKKLSGKDLLDYCAEHCFIPNEALYKQGENIFDSIAIADRLTQIRIFKAGLKPEYVSL
;
A
#
# COMPACT_ATOMS: atom_id res chain seq x y z
N GLY A 1 18.04 9.41 -9.18
CA GLY A 1 17.91 8.21 -8.36
C GLY A 1 17.02 8.50 -7.15
N TYR A 2 16.27 7.52 -6.72
CA TYR A 2 15.49 7.59 -5.48
C TYR A 2 16.41 7.88 -4.30
N ARG A 3 16.09 8.92 -3.55
CA ARG A 3 16.70 9.15 -2.23
C ARG A 3 15.62 8.86 -1.20
N PRO A 4 15.86 7.95 -0.23
CA PRO A 4 14.97 7.80 0.91
C PRO A 4 14.72 9.17 1.51
N ILE A 5 13.48 9.42 1.95
CA ILE A 5 13.18 10.63 2.70
C ILE A 5 14.07 10.60 3.94
N ASN A 6 14.92 11.61 4.08
CA ASN A 6 15.69 11.78 5.31
C ASN A 6 14.70 12.21 6.40
N GLU A 7 14.38 11.29 7.30
CA GLU A 7 13.41 11.52 8.37
C GLU A 7 13.74 12.73 9.26
N THR A 8 15.02 13.09 9.33
CA THR A 8 15.47 14.27 10.08
C THR A 8 15.29 15.59 9.32
N GLN A 9 15.19 15.54 7.99
CA GLN A 9 15.05 16.74 7.15
C GLN A 9 13.63 16.94 6.61
N GLY A 10 12.75 15.91 6.74
CA GLY A 10 11.40 15.95 6.19
C GLY A 10 11.36 16.11 4.66
N LEU A 11 10.22 16.54 4.15
CA LEU A 11 10.08 16.94 2.74
C LEU A 11 10.56 18.36 2.56
N ASP A 12 11.41 18.61 1.56
CA ASP A 12 11.92 19.94 1.20
C ASP A 12 11.04 20.66 0.15
N PHE A 13 9.79 20.19 -0.05
CA PHE A 13 8.83 20.76 -0.99
C PHE A 13 7.40 20.72 -0.43
N TYR A 14 6.53 21.58 -0.97
CA TYR A 14 5.09 21.55 -0.72
C TYR A 14 4.39 20.69 -1.76
N PRO A 15 3.50 19.76 -1.36
CA PRO A 15 2.88 18.79 -2.28
C PRO A 15 1.73 19.37 -3.14
N THR A 16 1.28 20.59 -2.87
CA THR A 16 0.12 21.22 -3.52
C THR A 16 0.09 21.11 -5.05
N PRO A 17 1.20 21.26 -5.80
CA PRO A 17 1.15 21.10 -7.25
C PRO A 17 0.88 19.66 -7.71
N PHE A 18 1.06 18.66 -6.85
CA PHE A 18 0.88 17.26 -7.22
C PHE A 18 -0.58 16.78 -7.13
N ASN A 19 -1.45 17.50 -6.40
CA ASN A 19 -2.88 17.20 -6.27
C ASN A 19 -3.78 18.32 -6.81
N GLU A 20 -3.25 19.20 -7.64
CA GLU A 20 -3.99 20.34 -8.21
C GLU A 20 -5.25 19.91 -8.95
N LEU A 21 -5.18 18.80 -9.71
CA LEU A 21 -6.29 18.32 -10.48
C LEU A 21 -7.45 17.81 -9.61
N ALA A 22 -7.15 17.18 -8.49
CA ALA A 22 -8.13 16.82 -7.46
C ALA A 22 -8.84 18.06 -6.88
N GLN A 23 -8.07 19.12 -6.60
CA GLN A 23 -8.61 20.38 -6.10
C GLN A 23 -9.51 21.09 -7.14
N ILE A 24 -9.16 21.00 -8.43
CA ILE A 24 -10.01 21.49 -9.52
C ILE A 24 -11.33 20.73 -9.51
N TYR A 25 -11.27 19.40 -9.48
CA TYR A 25 -12.46 18.55 -9.46
C TYR A 25 -13.35 18.82 -8.24
N ASP A 26 -12.79 18.90 -7.02
CA ASP A 26 -13.55 19.16 -5.80
C ASP A 26 -14.28 20.53 -5.86
N ARG A 27 -13.71 21.52 -6.56
CA ARG A 27 -14.30 22.85 -6.72
C ARG A 27 -15.35 22.91 -7.83
N THR A 28 -15.14 22.21 -8.95
CA THR A 28 -15.93 22.38 -10.17
C THR A 28 -16.83 21.19 -10.51
N GLY A 29 -16.60 20.02 -9.90
CA GLY A 29 -17.25 18.76 -10.26
C GLY A 29 -16.77 18.17 -11.58
N SER A 30 -15.69 18.70 -12.18
CA SER A 30 -15.16 18.25 -13.46
C SER A 30 -13.64 18.38 -13.51
N TYR A 31 -12.97 17.51 -14.26
CA TYR A 31 -11.53 17.60 -14.52
C TYR A 31 -11.16 18.62 -15.59
N THR A 32 -12.07 18.91 -16.49
CA THR A 32 -11.86 19.83 -17.60
C THR A 32 -13.19 20.38 -18.11
N GLU A 33 -13.17 21.60 -18.60
CA GLU A 33 -14.31 22.28 -19.24
C GLU A 33 -14.34 22.06 -20.76
N TYR A 34 -13.32 21.39 -21.31
CA TYR A 34 -13.28 21.15 -22.76
C TYR A 34 -14.40 20.18 -23.18
N PRO A 35 -15.11 20.48 -24.29
CA PRO A 35 -16.10 19.56 -24.80
C PRO A 35 -15.51 18.20 -25.14
N ALA A 36 -16.23 17.13 -24.80
CA ALA A 36 -15.82 15.77 -25.14
C ALA A 36 -15.49 15.64 -26.62
N ASP A 37 -14.50 14.83 -26.95
CA ASP A 37 -13.99 14.58 -28.31
C ASP A 37 -13.35 15.79 -29.03
N SER A 38 -13.30 16.96 -28.38
CA SER A 38 -12.54 18.09 -28.93
C SER A 38 -11.03 17.82 -28.83
N LYS A 39 -10.25 18.50 -29.71
CA LYS A 39 -8.78 18.39 -29.64
C LYS A 39 -8.21 18.76 -28.26
N PRO A 40 -8.62 19.90 -27.62
CA PRO A 40 -8.14 20.23 -26.27
C PRO A 40 -8.50 19.16 -25.22
N TYR A 41 -9.69 18.54 -25.32
CA TYR A 41 -10.09 17.44 -24.44
C TYR A 41 -9.16 16.24 -24.60
N ASN A 42 -8.90 15.83 -25.84
CA ASN A 42 -8.02 14.69 -26.11
C ASN A 42 -6.57 14.96 -25.69
N ASP A 43 -6.05 16.17 -25.92
CA ASP A 43 -4.71 16.58 -25.51
C ASP A 43 -4.60 16.60 -23.96
N PHE A 44 -5.64 17.09 -23.26
CA PHE A 44 -5.72 17.06 -21.79
C PHE A 44 -5.62 15.63 -21.25
N TRP A 45 -6.48 14.70 -21.73
CA TRP A 45 -6.46 13.32 -21.23
C TRP A 45 -5.20 12.57 -21.60
N LYS A 46 -4.64 12.83 -22.77
CA LYS A 46 -3.35 12.26 -23.17
C LYS A 46 -2.23 12.67 -22.18
N GLU A 47 -2.21 13.91 -21.75
CA GLU A 47 -1.26 14.36 -20.71
C GLU A 47 -1.53 13.67 -19.38
N GLN A 48 -2.81 13.48 -18.96
CA GLN A 48 -3.12 12.78 -17.73
C GLN A 48 -2.66 11.31 -17.78
N TYR A 49 -2.91 10.61 -18.89
CA TYR A 49 -2.40 9.26 -19.10
C TYR A 49 -0.87 9.20 -18.98
N LYS A 50 -0.18 10.16 -19.60
CA LYS A 50 1.28 10.26 -19.49
C LYS A 50 1.73 10.42 -18.05
N ARG A 51 1.13 11.34 -17.29
CA ARG A 51 1.45 11.53 -15.86
C ARG A 51 1.17 10.30 -15.02
N CYS A 52 0.09 9.57 -15.31
CA CYS A 52 -0.25 8.33 -14.62
C CYS A 52 0.69 7.16 -14.96
N THR A 53 1.40 7.19 -16.08
CA THR A 53 2.34 6.13 -16.49
C THR A 53 3.80 6.48 -16.19
N GLU A 54 4.23 7.69 -16.49
CA GLU A 54 5.63 8.11 -16.40
C GLU A 54 5.94 8.85 -15.07
N GLY A 55 4.88 9.27 -14.36
CA GLY A 55 4.98 10.16 -13.20
C GLY A 55 4.89 11.64 -13.58
N TYR A 56 4.87 12.48 -12.56
CA TYR A 56 4.74 13.93 -12.71
C TYR A 56 5.85 14.65 -11.99
N THR A 57 6.48 15.61 -12.69
CA THR A 57 7.62 16.38 -12.17
C THR A 57 7.25 17.86 -12.09
N VAL A 58 7.52 18.45 -10.93
CA VAL A 58 7.39 19.89 -10.69
C VAL A 58 8.74 20.41 -10.18
N GLY A 59 9.41 21.24 -10.97
CA GLY A 59 10.78 21.66 -10.67
C GLY A 59 11.73 20.46 -10.62
N LYS A 60 12.37 20.23 -9.47
CA LYS A 60 13.28 19.10 -9.25
C LYS A 60 12.62 17.89 -8.58
N TYR A 61 11.34 17.98 -8.23
CA TYR A 61 10.60 16.95 -7.49
C TYR A 61 9.68 16.18 -8.41
N ARG A 62 9.66 14.88 -8.22
CA ARG A 62 8.86 13.96 -9.02
C ARG A 62 8.06 13.04 -8.11
N ILE A 63 6.80 12.80 -8.47
CA ILE A 63 6.01 11.68 -7.96
C ILE A 63 5.86 10.61 -9.04
N THR A 64 5.66 9.35 -8.62
CA THR A 64 5.44 8.22 -9.53
C THR A 64 4.07 8.29 -10.20
N GLY A 65 3.88 7.54 -11.28
CA GLY A 65 2.57 7.48 -11.96
C GLY A 65 1.47 6.92 -11.07
N ASP A 66 1.76 5.90 -10.26
CA ASP A 66 0.80 5.38 -9.28
C ASP A 66 0.42 6.44 -8.23
N HIS A 67 1.40 7.21 -7.74
CA HIS A 67 1.15 8.25 -6.76
C HIS A 67 0.34 9.42 -7.35
N TYR A 68 0.66 9.83 -8.61
CA TYR A 68 -0.10 10.86 -9.31
C TYR A 68 -1.57 10.45 -9.50
N PHE A 69 -1.79 9.20 -9.94
CA PHE A 69 -3.14 8.66 -10.07
C PHE A 69 -3.86 8.60 -8.72
N PHE A 70 -3.19 8.15 -7.67
CA PHE A 70 -3.74 8.08 -6.32
C PHE A 70 -4.24 9.44 -5.84
N LEU A 71 -3.44 10.49 -5.98
CA LEU A 71 -3.78 11.83 -5.50
C LEU A 71 -4.90 12.51 -6.31
N ASN A 72 -5.03 12.20 -7.62
CA ASN A 72 -5.89 12.98 -8.50
C ASN A 72 -7.11 12.22 -9.03
N PHE A 73 -7.07 10.88 -9.05
CA PHE A 73 -8.11 10.05 -9.67
C PHE A 73 -8.67 8.97 -8.76
N TYR A 74 -8.08 8.77 -7.59
CA TYR A 74 -8.56 7.78 -6.63
C TYR A 74 -9.44 8.44 -5.56
N ARG A 75 -10.57 7.78 -5.19
CA ARG A 75 -11.48 8.25 -4.14
C ARG A 75 -11.45 7.30 -2.95
N MET A 76 -11.16 7.82 -1.78
CA MET A 76 -11.20 7.06 -0.53
C MET A 76 -12.52 7.29 0.19
N GLU A 77 -13.11 6.19 0.70
CA GLU A 77 -14.21 6.30 1.65
C GLU A 77 -13.64 6.68 3.03
N VAL A 78 -14.14 7.75 3.60
CA VAL A 78 -13.77 8.23 4.93
C VAL A 78 -15.01 8.30 5.82
N ILE A 79 -14.81 7.97 7.08
CA ILE A 79 -15.86 8.12 8.09
C ILE A 79 -15.66 9.51 8.73
N SER A 80 -16.67 10.37 8.63
CA SER A 80 -16.69 11.68 9.27
C SER A 80 -17.85 11.77 10.25
N GLU A 81 -17.73 12.61 11.27
CA GLU A 81 -18.88 12.96 12.09
C GLU A 81 -19.93 13.66 11.21
N GLY A 82 -21.11 13.08 11.14
CA GLY A 82 -22.23 13.68 10.42
C GLY A 82 -22.77 14.89 11.17
N ALA A 83 -23.37 15.84 10.46
CA ALA A 83 -23.94 17.08 11.00
C ALA A 83 -25.02 16.89 12.11
N ARG A 84 -25.38 15.65 12.43
CA ARG A 84 -26.35 15.27 13.48
C ARG A 84 -25.77 14.29 14.52
N GLY A 85 -24.42 14.23 14.67
CA GLY A 85 -23.75 13.33 15.60
C GLY A 85 -23.73 11.84 15.21
N GLY A 86 -24.13 11.50 13.97
CA GLY A 86 -23.98 10.16 13.40
C GLY A 86 -22.75 10.05 12.51
N ALA A 87 -22.13 8.86 12.43
CA ALA A 87 -21.04 8.62 11.50
C ALA A 87 -21.57 8.65 10.05
N GLY A 88 -21.12 9.63 9.26
CA GLY A 88 -21.37 9.71 7.82
C GLY A 88 -20.22 9.09 7.04
N ARG A 89 -20.54 8.41 5.93
CA ARG A 89 -19.52 7.95 4.97
C ARG A 89 -19.44 8.96 3.83
N ASN A 90 -18.27 9.55 3.67
CA ASN A 90 -17.98 10.50 2.60
C ASN A 90 -16.83 9.98 1.75
N GLU A 91 -16.79 10.41 0.51
CA GLU A 91 -15.67 10.12 -0.39
C GLU A 91 -14.81 11.38 -0.58
N LYS A 92 -13.50 11.24 -0.45
CA LYS A 92 -12.55 12.32 -0.71
C LYS A 92 -11.34 11.84 -1.48
N PHE A 93 -10.64 12.76 -2.15
CA PHE A 93 -9.31 12.45 -2.68
C PHE A 93 -8.32 12.24 -1.54
N PRO A 94 -7.30 11.37 -1.74
CA PRO A 94 -6.27 11.17 -0.76
C PRO A 94 -5.48 12.45 -0.49
N THR A 95 -5.13 12.67 0.76
CA THR A 95 -4.14 13.68 1.12
C THR A 95 -2.74 13.15 0.80
N PHE A 96 -1.85 14.00 0.31
CA PHE A 96 -0.45 13.64 0.13
C PHE A 96 0.19 13.37 1.51
N LEU A 97 0.86 12.23 1.63
CA LEU A 97 1.59 11.86 2.84
C LEU A 97 3.03 11.47 2.48
N ALA A 98 4.00 11.97 3.25
CA ALA A 98 5.42 11.74 3.00
C ALA A 98 5.79 10.25 2.94
N LYS A 99 5.23 9.43 3.83
CA LYS A 99 5.50 7.99 3.84
C LYS A 99 4.85 7.24 2.66
N GLN A 100 3.71 7.74 2.13
CA GLN A 100 3.14 7.23 0.87
C GLN A 100 4.04 7.56 -0.32
N TYR A 101 4.59 8.78 -0.35
CA TYR A 101 5.56 9.19 -1.38
C TYR A 101 6.76 8.25 -1.40
N GLU A 102 7.34 7.93 -0.25
CA GLU A 102 8.43 6.97 -0.13
C GLU A 102 8.02 5.57 -0.61
N PHE A 103 6.82 5.10 -0.20
CA PHE A 103 6.30 3.79 -0.57
C PHE A 103 6.09 3.65 -2.09
N PHE A 104 5.44 4.62 -2.74
CA PHE A 104 5.25 4.58 -4.18
C PHE A 104 6.56 4.58 -4.96
N HIS A 105 7.57 5.32 -4.49
CA HIS A 105 8.91 5.29 -5.08
C HIS A 105 9.61 3.96 -4.85
N TYR A 106 9.43 3.32 -3.70
CA TYR A 106 9.96 2.00 -3.43
C TYR A 106 9.37 0.94 -4.37
N VAL A 107 8.06 0.96 -4.60
CA VAL A 107 7.38 0.07 -5.55
C VAL A 107 7.91 0.29 -6.97
N GLU A 108 7.96 1.53 -7.45
CA GLU A 108 8.46 1.85 -8.79
C GLU A 108 9.93 1.43 -8.97
N MET A 109 10.75 1.60 -7.94
CA MET A 109 12.14 1.16 -7.98
C MET A 109 12.25 -0.37 -8.05
N ALA A 110 11.43 -1.09 -7.28
CA ALA A 110 11.40 -2.55 -7.33
C ALA A 110 11.05 -3.03 -8.75
N GLU A 111 9.99 -2.49 -9.34
CA GLU A 111 9.60 -2.81 -10.72
C GLU A 111 10.71 -2.56 -11.73
N ARG A 112 11.37 -1.40 -11.66
CA ARG A 112 12.49 -1.05 -12.56
C ARG A 112 13.72 -1.95 -12.42
N LEU A 113 13.93 -2.51 -11.23
CA LEU A 113 15.03 -3.40 -10.91
C LEU A 113 14.66 -4.89 -11.05
N HIS A 114 13.46 -5.19 -11.56
CA HIS A 114 12.92 -6.55 -11.64
C HIS A 114 12.94 -7.26 -10.28
N LYS A 115 12.59 -6.52 -9.22
CA LYS A 115 12.48 -7.00 -7.85
C LYS A 115 11.02 -7.00 -7.41
N ASP A 116 10.76 -7.77 -6.37
CA ASP A 116 9.49 -7.85 -5.71
C ASP A 116 9.43 -6.91 -4.50
N VAL A 117 8.25 -6.78 -3.93
CA VAL A 117 7.95 -5.90 -2.81
C VAL A 117 7.34 -6.70 -1.66
N ALA A 118 7.85 -6.54 -0.46
CA ALA A 118 7.20 -7.03 0.74
C ALA A 118 7.13 -5.90 1.78
N ILE A 119 6.01 -5.83 2.50
CA ILE A 119 5.71 -4.75 3.42
C ILE A 119 5.21 -5.32 4.73
N LEU A 120 5.91 -5.01 5.81
CA LEU A 120 5.42 -5.16 7.17
C LEU A 120 4.92 -3.80 7.65
N LYS A 121 3.69 -3.73 8.09
CA LYS A 121 3.05 -2.46 8.43
C LYS A 121 2.27 -2.50 9.75
N ALA A 122 2.12 -1.36 10.38
CA ALA A 122 1.14 -1.18 11.44
C ALA A 122 -0.30 -1.24 10.88
N ARG A 123 -1.26 -1.54 11.73
CA ARG A 123 -2.69 -1.57 11.41
C ARG A 123 -3.26 -0.16 11.23
N GLY A 124 -4.31 -0.04 10.40
CA GLY A 124 -5.10 1.20 10.30
C GLY A 124 -4.47 2.32 9.47
N ILE A 125 -3.38 2.05 8.74
CA ILE A 125 -2.68 3.07 7.92
C ILE A 125 -3.25 3.23 6.50
N GLY A 126 -4.40 2.62 6.18
CA GLY A 126 -5.06 2.80 4.88
C GLY A 126 -4.33 2.21 3.68
N LEU A 127 -3.38 1.28 3.88
CA LEU A 127 -2.54 0.75 2.79
C LEU A 127 -3.35 -0.03 1.75
N SER A 128 -4.49 -0.64 2.12
CA SER A 128 -5.38 -1.33 1.16
C SER A 128 -5.98 -0.40 0.10
N GLU A 129 -6.11 0.92 0.39
CA GLU A 129 -6.49 1.91 -0.63
C GLU A 129 -5.38 2.09 -1.67
N ILE A 130 -4.14 2.17 -1.20
CA ILE A 130 -2.97 2.27 -2.08
C ILE A 130 -2.84 1.01 -2.94
N VAL A 131 -3.07 -0.17 -2.36
CA VAL A 131 -3.03 -1.45 -3.09
C VAL A 131 -4.12 -1.55 -4.15
N ALA A 132 -5.34 -1.09 -3.85
CA ALA A 132 -6.39 -0.99 -4.85
C ALA A 132 -6.00 -0.03 -5.98
N CYS A 133 -5.36 1.10 -5.66
CA CYS A 133 -4.81 2.02 -6.65
C CYS A 133 -3.75 1.33 -7.54
N LEU A 134 -2.84 0.55 -6.95
CA LEU A 134 -1.81 -0.19 -7.68
C LEU A 134 -2.39 -1.20 -8.70
N ALA A 135 -3.60 -1.72 -8.46
CA ALA A 135 -4.31 -2.58 -9.42
C ALA A 135 -5.11 -1.77 -10.46
N VAL A 136 -5.81 -0.72 -10.02
CA VAL A 136 -6.73 0.07 -10.86
C VAL A 136 -5.98 0.97 -11.84
N ARG A 137 -4.93 1.66 -11.41
CA ARG A 137 -4.19 2.57 -12.28
C ARG A 137 -3.70 1.88 -13.57
N PRO A 138 -2.93 0.78 -13.50
CA PRO A 138 -2.46 0.14 -14.72
C PRO A 138 -3.57 -0.51 -15.55
N TYR A 139 -4.66 -0.97 -14.93
CA TYR A 139 -5.85 -1.40 -15.66
C TYR A 139 -6.38 -0.30 -16.58
N ILE A 140 -6.39 0.94 -16.12
CA ILE A 140 -6.83 2.11 -16.90
C ILE A 140 -5.77 2.59 -17.90
N THR A 141 -4.50 2.63 -17.49
CA THR A 141 -3.46 3.34 -18.25
C THR A 141 -2.57 2.46 -19.12
N ASN A 142 -2.51 1.15 -18.87
CA ASN A 142 -1.60 0.24 -19.54
C ASN A 142 -2.35 -0.85 -20.31
N ARG A 143 -2.27 -0.83 -21.63
CA ARG A 143 -2.90 -1.85 -22.46
C ARG A 143 -2.33 -3.23 -22.19
N GLY A 144 -3.23 -4.22 -22.03
CA GLY A 144 -2.84 -5.62 -21.80
C GLY A 144 -2.33 -5.92 -20.39
N TYR A 145 -2.31 -4.94 -19.49
CA TYR A 145 -1.79 -5.12 -18.14
C TYR A 145 -2.69 -6.02 -17.30
N ARG A 146 -2.10 -6.96 -16.59
CA ARG A 146 -2.83 -7.92 -15.75
C ARG A 146 -2.39 -7.83 -14.30
N SER A 147 -3.36 -7.61 -13.40
CA SER A 147 -3.19 -7.67 -11.95
C SER A 147 -3.95 -8.85 -11.37
N LEU A 148 -3.31 -9.65 -10.55
CA LEU A 148 -3.94 -10.72 -9.77
C LEU A 148 -3.92 -10.36 -8.28
N LEU A 149 -5.12 -10.23 -7.70
CA LEU A 149 -5.30 -9.99 -6.27
C LEU A 149 -5.48 -11.32 -5.56
N THR A 150 -4.74 -11.55 -4.49
CA THR A 150 -4.86 -12.78 -3.72
C THR A 150 -4.82 -12.54 -2.22
N CYS A 151 -5.55 -13.38 -1.49
CA CYS A 151 -5.54 -13.44 -0.03
C CYS A 151 -5.86 -14.87 0.42
N ALA A 152 -5.53 -15.20 1.67
CA ALA A 152 -5.81 -16.51 2.24
C ALA A 152 -7.30 -16.75 2.53
N ALA A 153 -8.13 -15.70 2.62
CA ALA A 153 -9.54 -15.80 2.99
C ALA A 153 -10.41 -14.81 2.21
N GLU A 154 -11.61 -15.27 1.79
CA GLU A 154 -12.60 -14.45 1.05
C GLU A 154 -12.96 -13.16 1.79
N GLY A 155 -13.24 -13.24 3.09
CA GLY A 155 -13.62 -12.07 3.90
C GLY A 155 -12.57 -10.96 3.95
N LYS A 156 -11.30 -11.27 3.64
CA LYS A 156 -10.20 -10.30 3.54
C LYS A 156 -9.97 -9.82 2.11
N LEU A 157 -10.24 -10.66 1.11
CA LEU A 157 -10.09 -10.33 -0.32
C LEU A 157 -11.24 -9.45 -0.82
N THR A 158 -12.47 -9.71 -0.38
CA THR A 158 -13.68 -8.99 -0.80
C THR A 158 -13.61 -7.47 -0.55
N PRO A 159 -13.12 -6.96 0.60
CA PRO A 159 -12.96 -5.52 0.78
C PRO A 159 -12.02 -4.88 -0.24
N LEU A 160 -10.91 -5.54 -0.60
CA LEU A 160 -9.98 -5.03 -1.61
C LEU A 160 -10.62 -5.01 -3.01
N LYS A 161 -11.28 -6.11 -3.42
CA LYS A 161 -12.04 -6.15 -4.68
C LYS A 161 -13.08 -5.01 -4.76
N THR A 162 -13.83 -4.83 -3.68
CA THR A 162 -14.86 -3.77 -3.58
C THR A 162 -14.26 -2.38 -3.81
N LYS A 163 -13.08 -2.09 -3.25
CA LYS A 163 -12.38 -0.83 -3.48
C LYS A 163 -12.01 -0.66 -4.97
N CYS A 164 -11.45 -1.69 -5.58
CA CYS A 164 -11.12 -1.65 -7.01
C CYS A 164 -12.37 -1.42 -7.88
N TRP A 165 -13.47 -2.15 -7.61
CA TRP A 165 -14.70 -2.03 -8.41
C TRP A 165 -15.40 -0.68 -8.23
N LYS A 166 -15.48 -0.16 -7.00
CA LYS A 166 -15.98 1.19 -6.72
C LYS A 166 -15.17 2.22 -7.49
N GLN A 167 -13.84 2.11 -7.46
CA GLN A 167 -12.95 3.04 -8.13
C GLN A 167 -13.12 3.02 -9.65
N LEU A 168 -13.20 1.84 -10.28
CA LEU A 168 -13.47 1.74 -11.73
C LEU A 168 -14.83 2.36 -12.11
N ASN A 169 -15.85 2.13 -11.28
CA ASN A 169 -17.17 2.72 -11.53
C ASN A 169 -17.15 4.24 -11.34
N TRP A 170 -16.44 4.72 -10.33
CA TRP A 170 -16.31 6.16 -10.12
C TRP A 170 -15.62 6.85 -11.31
N LEU A 171 -14.55 6.28 -11.85
CA LEU A 171 -13.86 6.79 -13.03
C LEU A 171 -14.77 6.81 -14.28
N ASP A 172 -15.52 5.74 -14.50
CA ASP A 172 -16.48 5.66 -15.61
C ASP A 172 -17.53 6.78 -15.56
N MET A 173 -18.01 7.13 -14.36
CA MET A 173 -19.06 8.14 -14.15
C MET A 173 -18.53 9.57 -14.13
N ASN A 174 -17.29 9.79 -13.66
CA ASN A 174 -16.83 11.12 -13.27
C ASN A 174 -15.71 11.69 -14.15
N THR A 175 -15.22 10.95 -15.15
CA THR A 175 -14.16 11.44 -16.05
C THR A 175 -14.67 11.79 -17.45
N ASN A 176 -16.00 11.83 -17.64
CA ASN A 176 -16.63 12.12 -18.93
C ASN A 176 -16.05 11.29 -20.10
N GLY A 177 -15.75 10.03 -19.84
CA GLY A 177 -15.14 9.11 -20.81
C GLY A 177 -13.61 9.13 -20.86
N GLY A 178 -12.95 10.10 -20.22
CA GLY A 178 -11.49 10.25 -20.27
C GLY A 178 -10.70 9.08 -19.72
N MET A 179 -11.21 8.41 -18.67
CA MET A 179 -10.59 7.23 -18.08
C MET A 179 -11.54 6.01 -18.07
N ARG A 180 -12.33 5.87 -19.10
CA ARG A 180 -13.32 4.79 -19.20
C ARG A 180 -12.83 3.67 -20.13
N HIS A 181 -12.95 2.42 -19.65
CA HIS A 181 -12.78 1.23 -20.47
C HIS A 181 -14.01 0.31 -20.39
N LEU A 182 -14.47 -0.17 -21.54
CA LEU A 182 -15.59 -1.10 -21.61
C LEU A 182 -15.18 -2.47 -21.03
N ARG A 183 -15.95 -2.94 -20.06
CA ARG A 183 -15.76 -4.24 -19.38
C ARG A 183 -16.85 -5.21 -19.81
N GLN A 184 -16.83 -5.63 -21.08
CA GLN A 184 -17.93 -6.40 -21.66
C GLN A 184 -17.71 -7.91 -21.61
N LYS A 185 -16.49 -8.39 -21.88
CA LYS A 185 -16.25 -9.83 -21.93
C LYS A 185 -16.29 -10.45 -20.53
N VAL A 186 -15.59 -9.87 -19.58
CA VAL A 186 -15.61 -10.32 -18.19
C VAL A 186 -15.87 -9.13 -17.27
N ASN A 187 -17.02 -9.17 -16.61
CA ASN A 187 -17.44 -8.15 -15.65
C ASN A 187 -18.28 -8.82 -14.56
N ASN A 188 -17.62 -9.58 -13.70
CA ASN A 188 -18.23 -10.31 -12.59
C ASN A 188 -17.64 -9.89 -11.23
N ALA A 189 -17.97 -10.63 -10.18
CA ALA A 189 -17.54 -10.33 -8.81
C ALA A 189 -16.02 -10.46 -8.60
N ASP A 190 -15.36 -11.33 -9.37
CA ASP A 190 -13.95 -11.68 -9.17
C ASP A 190 -13.03 -11.06 -10.22
N THR A 191 -13.52 -10.85 -11.44
CA THR A 191 -12.71 -10.44 -12.59
C THR A 191 -13.34 -9.28 -13.35
N LYS A 192 -12.52 -8.30 -13.71
CA LYS A 192 -12.83 -7.23 -14.65
C LYS A 192 -11.82 -7.25 -15.80
N ARG A 193 -12.31 -7.35 -17.06
CA ARG A 193 -11.46 -7.34 -18.25
C ARG A 193 -11.97 -6.34 -19.27
N ALA A 194 -11.11 -5.41 -19.65
CA ALA A 194 -11.41 -4.32 -20.58
C ALA A 194 -11.29 -4.78 -22.04
N SER A 195 -12.23 -5.61 -22.48
CA SER A 195 -12.25 -6.18 -23.84
C SER A 195 -13.67 -6.31 -24.38
N GLN A 196 -13.74 -6.45 -25.69
CA GLN A 196 -14.96 -6.75 -26.45
C GLN A 196 -14.73 -7.99 -27.32
N VAL A 197 -15.79 -8.62 -27.78
CA VAL A 197 -15.73 -9.78 -28.66
C VAL A 197 -16.48 -9.46 -29.95
N THR A 198 -15.84 -9.71 -31.09
CA THR A 198 -16.49 -9.62 -32.41
C THR A 198 -17.53 -10.75 -32.55
N PRO A 199 -18.48 -10.61 -33.55
CA PRO A 199 -19.40 -11.70 -33.86
C PRO A 199 -18.72 -13.05 -34.17
N ASP A 200 -17.50 -13.01 -34.72
CA ASP A 200 -16.67 -14.17 -35.04
C ASP A 200 -15.92 -14.73 -33.83
N GLY A 201 -16.11 -14.16 -32.61
CA GLY A 201 -15.51 -14.63 -31.38
C GLY A 201 -14.09 -14.10 -31.11
N VAL A 202 -13.57 -13.18 -31.90
CA VAL A 202 -12.25 -12.58 -31.70
C VAL A 202 -12.32 -11.51 -30.61
N GLU A 203 -11.48 -11.66 -29.60
CA GLU A 203 -11.37 -10.69 -28.52
C GLU A 203 -10.46 -9.51 -28.92
N TYR A 204 -10.90 -8.29 -28.62
CA TYR A 204 -10.15 -7.05 -28.91
C TYR A 204 -10.44 -5.98 -27.87
N GLY A 205 -9.71 -4.88 -27.93
CA GLY A 205 -9.89 -3.71 -27.04
C GLY A 205 -8.64 -3.38 -26.23
N TRP A 206 -8.83 -2.89 -25.01
CA TRP A 206 -7.74 -2.48 -24.14
C TRP A 206 -6.99 -3.69 -23.56
N MET A 207 -7.70 -4.79 -23.31
CA MET A 207 -7.16 -6.10 -22.89
C MET A 207 -6.55 -6.13 -21.47
N SER A 208 -6.66 -5.06 -20.72
CA SER A 208 -6.24 -5.05 -19.32
C SER A 208 -7.21 -5.83 -18.42
N GLU A 209 -6.70 -6.38 -17.33
CA GLU A 209 -7.46 -7.26 -16.45
C GLU A 209 -7.08 -7.07 -14.99
N ILE A 210 -8.09 -7.06 -14.11
CA ILE A 210 -7.92 -7.29 -12.67
C ILE A 210 -8.67 -8.57 -12.36
N ASP A 211 -7.96 -9.56 -11.87
CA ASP A 211 -8.50 -10.84 -11.43
C ASP A 211 -8.24 -11.06 -9.95
N SER A 212 -9.00 -11.95 -9.32
CA SER A 212 -8.84 -12.27 -7.90
C SER A 212 -9.02 -13.75 -7.62
N VAL A 213 -8.18 -14.28 -6.71
CA VAL A 213 -8.22 -15.68 -6.30
C VAL A 213 -7.95 -15.82 -4.80
N ILE A 214 -8.72 -16.70 -4.15
CA ILE A 214 -8.45 -17.07 -2.77
C ILE A 214 -7.31 -18.08 -2.75
N ALA A 215 -6.17 -17.69 -2.15
CA ALA A 215 -4.99 -18.56 -2.00
C ALA A 215 -4.94 -19.21 -0.61
N ASP A 216 -6.01 -19.95 -0.26
CA ASP A 216 -6.08 -20.76 0.97
C ASP A 216 -5.17 -21.98 0.95
N THR A 217 -4.63 -22.33 -0.23
CA THR A 217 -3.56 -23.29 -0.44
C THR A 217 -2.56 -22.75 -1.46
N SER A 218 -1.33 -23.27 -1.43
CA SER A 218 -0.29 -22.86 -2.38
C SER A 218 -0.59 -23.21 -3.84
N ASP A 219 -1.50 -24.13 -4.10
CA ASP A 219 -1.78 -24.66 -5.45
C ASP A 219 -2.82 -23.85 -6.22
N LYS A 220 -3.52 -22.95 -5.54
CA LYS A 220 -4.52 -22.07 -6.18
C LYS A 220 -3.92 -20.90 -6.93
N ILE A 221 -2.65 -20.54 -6.67
CA ILE A 221 -1.93 -19.53 -7.44
C ILE A 221 -1.44 -20.18 -8.73
N ARG A 222 -2.31 -20.18 -9.73
CA ARG A 222 -2.08 -20.71 -11.07
C ARG A 222 -2.82 -19.87 -12.08
N GLY A 223 -2.41 -19.92 -13.32
CA GLY A 223 -3.10 -19.25 -14.42
C GLY A 223 -2.15 -18.58 -15.38
N ASP A 224 -2.66 -17.59 -16.06
CA ASP A 224 -1.92 -16.77 -17.00
C ASP A 224 -0.90 -15.88 -16.26
N ARG A 225 0.12 -15.46 -16.99
CA ARG A 225 1.14 -14.53 -16.49
C ARG A 225 0.52 -13.17 -16.20
N VAL A 226 1.02 -12.54 -15.13
CA VAL A 226 0.54 -11.26 -14.64
C VAL A 226 1.68 -10.27 -14.43
N ASP A 227 1.38 -8.99 -14.61
CA ASP A 227 2.34 -7.91 -14.39
C ASP A 227 2.47 -7.56 -12.90
N ARG A 228 1.36 -7.68 -12.15
CA ARG A 228 1.36 -7.54 -10.67
C ARG A 228 0.61 -8.69 -10.02
N LEU A 229 1.26 -9.36 -9.06
CA LEU A 229 0.68 -10.38 -8.19
C LEU A 229 0.66 -9.85 -6.75
N ILE A 230 -0.51 -9.55 -6.23
CA ILE A 230 -0.69 -8.86 -4.95
C ILE A 230 -1.22 -9.84 -3.90
N TYR A 231 -0.48 -10.00 -2.80
CA TYR A 231 -0.84 -10.79 -1.63
C TYR A 231 -1.31 -9.86 -0.51
N GLU A 232 -2.63 -9.68 -0.41
CA GLU A 232 -3.26 -8.89 0.66
C GLU A 232 -3.29 -9.69 1.96
N GLU A 233 -3.10 -9.00 3.10
CA GLU A 233 -3.06 -9.60 4.44
C GLU A 233 -2.09 -10.79 4.55
N ALA A 234 -0.92 -10.63 3.94
CA ALA A 234 0.10 -11.67 3.84
C ALA A 234 0.57 -12.21 5.22
N GLY A 235 0.51 -11.38 6.28
CA GLY A 235 0.81 -11.78 7.65
C GLY A 235 -0.15 -12.82 8.24
N SER A 236 -1.30 -13.03 7.61
CA SER A 236 -2.28 -14.06 8.02
C SER A 236 -2.31 -15.30 7.10
N ASN A 237 -1.37 -15.40 6.16
CA ASN A 237 -1.30 -16.49 5.19
C ASN A 237 -0.22 -17.52 5.57
N LYS A 238 -0.63 -18.60 6.25
CA LYS A 238 0.28 -19.70 6.63
C LYS A 238 0.99 -20.39 5.46
N TYR A 239 0.50 -20.22 4.24
CA TYR A 239 1.10 -20.79 3.03
C TYR A 239 1.89 -19.76 2.22
N LEU A 240 2.10 -18.56 2.74
CA LEU A 240 2.69 -17.44 1.99
C LEU A 240 4.02 -17.81 1.32
N THR A 241 4.97 -18.41 2.03
CA THR A 241 6.27 -18.79 1.47
C THR A 241 6.13 -19.72 0.27
N LYS A 242 5.28 -20.74 0.36
CA LYS A 242 5.03 -21.68 -0.75
C LYS A 242 4.32 -21.00 -1.90
N SER A 243 3.33 -20.17 -1.61
CA SER A 243 2.58 -19.39 -2.60
C SER A 243 3.48 -18.37 -3.29
N TRP A 244 4.38 -17.74 -2.55
CA TRP A 244 5.38 -16.82 -3.09
C TRP A 244 6.30 -17.49 -4.09
N ILE A 245 6.86 -18.67 -3.73
CA ILE A 245 7.74 -19.42 -4.62
C ILE A 245 6.98 -19.86 -5.88
N LYS A 246 5.77 -20.39 -5.75
CA LYS A 246 4.94 -20.81 -6.89
C LYS A 246 4.51 -19.62 -7.77
N GLY A 247 4.21 -18.49 -7.15
CA GLY A 247 3.85 -17.24 -7.82
C GLY A 247 4.94 -16.72 -8.75
N ASN A 248 6.19 -17.16 -8.57
CA ASN A 248 7.27 -16.79 -9.48
C ASN A 248 6.97 -17.16 -10.94
N ALA A 249 6.34 -18.29 -11.17
CA ALA A 249 5.96 -18.72 -12.52
C ALA A 249 4.95 -17.78 -13.23
N LEU A 250 4.21 -16.97 -12.46
CA LEU A 250 3.25 -16.01 -13.02
C LEU A 250 3.91 -14.68 -13.41
N VAL A 251 5.06 -14.35 -12.84
CA VAL A 251 5.77 -13.08 -13.03
C VAL A 251 7.12 -13.25 -13.75
N GLU A 252 7.42 -14.48 -14.17
CA GLU A 252 8.69 -14.82 -14.84
C GLU A 252 8.43 -15.62 -16.13
N LEU A 253 9.27 -15.42 -17.12
CA LEU A 253 9.28 -16.17 -18.36
C LEU A 253 10.71 -16.43 -18.83
N GLY A 254 11.11 -17.70 -18.85
CA GLY A 254 12.43 -18.10 -19.37
C GLY A 254 13.60 -17.48 -18.61
N GLY A 255 13.49 -17.33 -17.29
CA GLY A 255 14.50 -16.70 -16.45
C GLY A 255 14.44 -15.17 -16.42
N TYR A 256 13.52 -14.55 -17.17
CA TYR A 256 13.30 -13.11 -17.15
C TYR A 256 12.11 -12.77 -16.24
N HIS A 257 12.39 -12.07 -15.16
CA HIS A 257 11.40 -11.59 -14.19
C HIS A 257 10.79 -10.28 -14.70
N PHE A 258 9.60 -10.33 -15.28
CA PHE A 258 8.95 -9.19 -15.93
C PHE A 258 7.87 -8.54 -15.07
N GLY A 259 7.17 -9.32 -14.24
CA GLY A 259 6.14 -8.83 -13.33
C GLY A 259 6.69 -8.57 -11.93
N THR A 260 5.83 -8.15 -11.01
CA THR A 260 6.20 -7.83 -9.61
C THR A 260 5.21 -8.48 -8.65
N ARG A 261 5.73 -9.22 -7.68
CA ARG A 261 4.94 -9.70 -6.53
C ARG A 261 4.97 -8.65 -5.43
N ILE A 262 3.82 -8.38 -4.84
CA ILE A 262 3.66 -7.40 -3.75
C ILE A 262 2.95 -8.09 -2.59
N ALA A 263 3.65 -8.34 -1.49
CA ALA A 263 3.07 -8.88 -0.27
C ALA A 263 2.98 -7.79 0.80
N LEU A 264 1.82 -7.66 1.43
CA LEU A 264 1.62 -6.69 2.50
C LEU A 264 0.82 -7.30 3.65
N GLY A 265 1.26 -7.03 4.86
CA GLY A 265 0.61 -7.56 6.06
C GLY A 265 0.96 -6.82 7.32
N THR A 266 0.10 -6.99 8.30
CA THR A 266 0.36 -6.60 9.70
C THR A 266 1.00 -7.76 10.44
N GLY A 267 1.48 -7.52 11.65
CA GLY A 267 1.70 -8.56 12.66
C GLY A 267 0.42 -9.36 12.90
N GLY A 268 0.52 -10.60 13.32
CA GLY A 268 -0.63 -11.47 13.50
C GLY A 268 -0.28 -12.80 14.17
N ASP A 269 -1.12 -13.81 13.95
CA ASP A 269 -0.97 -15.15 14.49
C ASP A 269 0.38 -15.77 14.07
N ASP A 270 1.10 -16.31 15.02
CA ASP A 270 2.48 -16.79 14.91
C ASP A 270 2.74 -17.75 13.75
N MET A 271 1.85 -18.73 13.54
CA MET A 271 2.01 -19.73 12.47
C MET A 271 1.78 -19.14 11.09
N ALA A 272 0.86 -18.18 10.98
CA ALA A 272 0.54 -17.52 9.72
C ALA A 272 1.59 -16.45 9.36
N LEU A 273 2.19 -15.82 10.37
CA LEU A 273 3.15 -14.73 10.21
C LEU A 273 4.53 -15.20 9.73
N GLU A 274 4.88 -16.48 9.92
CA GLU A 274 6.20 -17.03 9.59
C GLU A 274 6.62 -16.71 8.14
N GLY A 275 5.70 -16.87 7.18
CA GLY A 275 5.99 -16.60 5.78
C GLY A 275 6.39 -15.14 5.52
N LEU A 276 5.63 -14.19 6.03
CA LEU A 276 5.93 -12.77 5.90
C LEU A 276 7.21 -12.39 6.67
N SER A 277 7.40 -12.94 7.87
CA SER A 277 8.59 -12.73 8.68
C SER A 277 9.87 -13.15 7.95
N ASN A 278 9.86 -14.33 7.31
CA ASN A 278 11.02 -14.83 6.56
C ASN A 278 11.34 -13.94 5.36
N ILE A 279 10.31 -13.55 4.58
CA ILE A 279 10.46 -12.68 3.42
C ILE A 279 10.95 -11.29 3.86
N PHE A 280 10.41 -10.77 4.96
CA PHE A 280 10.78 -9.47 5.49
C PHE A 280 12.23 -9.43 5.99
N ALA A 281 12.66 -10.43 6.74
CA ALA A 281 13.99 -10.48 7.36
C ALA A 281 15.12 -10.80 6.35
N LYS A 282 14.80 -11.52 5.26
CA LYS A 282 15.77 -11.96 4.24
C LYS A 282 15.30 -11.62 2.83
N PRO A 283 15.08 -10.33 2.51
CA PRO A 283 14.42 -9.91 1.26
C PRO A 283 15.13 -10.41 0.02
N GLU A 284 16.46 -10.39 -0.02
CA GLU A 284 17.25 -10.82 -1.18
C GLU A 284 17.01 -12.29 -1.55
N GLY A 285 16.83 -13.19 -0.55
CA GLY A 285 16.54 -14.60 -0.74
C GLY A 285 15.18 -14.88 -1.40
N TYR A 286 14.30 -13.88 -1.43
CA TYR A 286 12.96 -13.94 -2.02
C TYR A 286 12.77 -13.00 -3.21
N ASN A 287 13.84 -12.49 -3.78
CA ASN A 287 13.87 -11.48 -4.85
C ASN A 287 13.26 -10.13 -4.45
N VAL A 288 13.01 -9.87 -3.18
CA VAL A 288 12.45 -8.61 -2.69
C VAL A 288 13.52 -7.52 -2.68
N LEU A 289 13.14 -6.29 -3.07
CA LEU A 289 14.05 -5.14 -3.00
C LEU A 289 14.40 -4.83 -1.54
N PRO A 290 15.68 -4.89 -1.14
CA PRO A 290 16.07 -4.54 0.22
C PRO A 290 15.81 -3.07 0.54
N TYR A 291 15.29 -2.83 1.74
CA TYR A 291 15.07 -1.51 2.30
C TYR A 291 15.95 -1.28 3.51
N LYS A 292 16.56 -0.11 3.60
CA LYS A 292 17.38 0.26 4.75
C LYS A 292 16.49 0.79 5.87
N ASN A 293 16.11 -0.10 6.77
CA ASN A 293 15.23 0.19 7.88
C ASN A 293 16.04 0.73 9.08
N TYR A 294 15.67 1.90 9.57
CA TYR A 294 16.24 2.54 10.76
C TYR A 294 15.37 2.37 12.02
N ASP A 295 14.16 1.84 11.86
CA ASP A 295 13.24 1.59 12.97
C ASP A 295 13.59 0.25 13.63
N THR A 296 14.67 0.23 14.35
CA THR A 296 15.25 -0.93 15.05
C THR A 296 15.51 -0.60 16.53
N GLU A 297 15.68 -1.61 17.36
CA GLU A 297 15.88 -1.42 18.82
C GLU A 297 17.10 -0.56 19.15
N ASP A 298 18.20 -0.81 18.43
CA ASP A 298 19.49 -0.13 18.63
C ASP A 298 19.69 1.07 17.68
N ARG A 299 18.65 1.42 16.90
CA ARG A 299 18.68 2.46 15.87
C ARG A 299 19.75 2.28 14.80
N LYS A 300 20.34 1.09 14.70
CA LYS A 300 21.26 0.75 13.63
C LYS A 300 20.48 0.30 12.41
N PRO A 301 20.85 0.75 11.20
CA PRO A 301 20.16 0.36 10.00
C PRO A 301 20.29 -1.14 9.73
N GLN A 302 19.17 -1.77 9.41
CA GLN A 302 19.10 -3.16 8.95
C GLN A 302 18.54 -3.22 7.54
N LEU A 303 19.04 -4.13 6.71
CA LEU A 303 18.46 -4.43 5.41
C LEU A 303 17.31 -5.43 5.59
N THR A 304 16.10 -4.96 5.42
CA THR A 304 14.86 -5.73 5.51
C THR A 304 13.99 -5.46 4.29
N ALA A 305 12.81 -6.04 4.20
CA ALA A 305 11.77 -5.51 3.33
C ALA A 305 11.23 -4.16 3.88
N PHE A 306 10.26 -3.55 3.19
CA PHE A 306 9.75 -2.23 3.57
C PHE A 306 8.98 -2.29 4.90
N PHE A 307 9.26 -1.36 5.80
CA PHE A 307 8.59 -1.28 7.09
C PHE A 307 7.85 0.06 7.25
N ILE A 308 6.62 -0.01 7.75
CA ILE A 308 5.82 1.18 8.07
C ILE A 308 5.38 1.11 9.52
N PRO A 309 6.09 1.79 10.44
CA PRO A 309 5.72 1.85 11.85
C PRO A 309 4.50 2.75 12.08
N ALA A 310 3.75 2.46 13.14
CA ALA A 310 2.52 3.17 13.48
C ALA A 310 2.71 4.70 13.62
N HIS A 311 3.79 5.11 14.27
CA HIS A 311 4.03 6.52 14.59
C HIS A 311 4.58 7.37 13.43
N LYS A 312 4.92 6.76 12.28
CA LYS A 312 5.46 7.47 11.11
C LYS A 312 4.48 7.58 9.95
N PHE A 313 3.27 7.13 10.14
CA PHE A 313 2.22 7.19 9.13
C PHE A 313 0.88 7.54 9.79
N SER A 314 0.48 8.80 9.72
CA SER A 314 -0.80 9.25 10.25
C SER A 314 -1.79 9.58 9.13
N LEU A 315 -3.04 9.15 9.30
CA LEU A 315 -4.19 9.64 8.53
C LEU A 315 -4.93 10.76 9.28
N ARG A 316 -4.52 11.07 10.51
CA ARG A 316 -5.13 12.08 11.37
C ARG A 316 -4.42 13.42 11.16
N GLU A 317 -5.20 14.42 10.75
CA GLU A 317 -4.67 15.74 10.36
C GLU A 317 -3.93 16.45 11.49
N GLU A 318 -4.34 16.25 12.74
CA GLU A 318 -3.67 16.85 13.91
C GLU A 318 -2.21 16.37 14.11
N PHE A 319 -1.81 15.26 13.48
CA PHE A 319 -0.44 14.76 13.51
C PHE A 319 0.33 15.01 12.21
N LEU A 320 -0.20 15.81 11.31
CA LEU A 320 0.46 16.13 10.04
C LEU A 320 0.94 17.59 10.02
N ASP A 321 2.10 17.80 9.43
CA ASP A 321 2.51 19.15 9.03
C ASP A 321 1.87 19.56 7.69
N THR A 322 2.09 20.81 7.27
CA THR A 322 1.55 21.36 6.02
C THR A 322 2.09 20.69 4.75
N ARG A 323 3.08 19.83 4.86
CA ARG A 323 3.69 19.07 3.76
C ARG A 323 3.29 17.60 3.77
N GLY A 324 2.40 17.17 4.68
CA GLY A 324 1.97 15.79 4.84
C GLY A 324 3.02 14.90 5.51
N VAL A 325 3.94 15.51 6.26
CA VAL A 325 4.89 14.76 7.10
C VAL A 325 4.25 14.48 8.44
N THR A 326 4.26 13.22 8.88
CA THR A 326 3.77 12.84 10.20
C THR A 326 4.71 13.37 11.28
N GLN A 327 4.16 14.09 12.27
CA GLN A 327 4.84 14.52 13.48
C GLN A 327 5.07 13.30 14.39
N SER A 328 6.13 12.56 14.06
CA SER A 328 6.35 11.20 14.58
C SER A 328 6.49 11.14 16.10
N GLU A 329 7.11 12.13 16.73
CA GLU A 329 7.29 12.15 18.19
C GLU A 329 5.98 12.39 18.93
N GLU A 330 5.12 13.31 18.44
CA GLU A 330 3.80 13.58 19.01
C GLU A 330 2.87 12.38 18.79
N PHE A 331 2.89 11.79 17.60
CA PHE A 331 2.06 10.64 17.29
C PHE A 331 2.52 9.38 18.02
N LYS A 332 3.82 9.24 18.28
CA LYS A 332 4.37 8.19 19.12
C LYS A 332 3.87 8.30 20.57
N LYS A 333 3.89 9.51 21.15
CA LYS A 333 3.34 9.76 22.49
C LYS A 333 1.88 9.35 22.61
N PHE A 334 1.07 9.63 21.58
CA PHE A 334 -0.32 9.17 21.53
C PHE A 334 -0.41 7.65 21.71
N TYR A 335 0.35 6.87 20.94
CA TYR A 335 0.36 5.41 21.07
C TYR A 335 0.94 4.93 22.42
N GLU A 336 1.95 5.62 22.95
CA GLU A 336 2.53 5.29 24.25
C GLU A 336 1.51 5.49 25.39
N GLU A 337 0.67 6.51 25.34
CA GLU A 337 -0.42 6.71 26.31
C GLU A 337 -1.49 5.59 26.18
N GLU A 338 -1.82 5.13 24.98
CA GLU A 338 -2.71 4.00 24.80
C GLU A 338 -2.09 2.70 25.35
N ARG A 339 -0.80 2.47 25.10
CA ARG A 339 -0.05 1.30 25.63
C ARG A 339 -0.04 1.25 27.18
N LYS A 340 0.04 2.40 27.87
CA LYS A 340 0.01 2.47 29.33
C LYS A 340 -1.30 2.01 29.95
N LYS A 341 -2.40 2.04 29.21
CA LYS A 341 -3.72 1.59 29.65
C LYS A 341 -3.90 0.08 29.62
N LEU A 342 -2.97 -0.63 28.97
CA LEU A 342 -3.04 -2.06 28.68
C LEU A 342 -1.96 -2.82 29.45
N SER A 343 -2.16 -4.13 29.65
CA SER A 343 -1.22 -5.03 30.29
C SER A 343 -1.32 -6.45 29.74
N GLY A 344 -0.30 -7.27 29.99
CA GLY A 344 -0.27 -8.66 29.60
C GLY A 344 -0.47 -8.86 28.10
N LYS A 345 -1.33 -9.81 27.72
CA LYS A 345 -1.58 -10.16 26.33
C LYS A 345 -2.16 -9.00 25.53
N ASP A 346 -3.10 -8.22 26.09
CA ASP A 346 -3.74 -7.10 25.40
C ASP A 346 -2.71 -6.03 24.99
N LEU A 347 -1.71 -5.79 25.85
CA LEU A 347 -0.60 -4.88 25.52
C LEU A 347 0.25 -5.43 24.37
N LEU A 348 0.56 -6.72 24.37
CA LEU A 348 1.36 -7.35 23.32
C LEU A 348 0.64 -7.33 21.97
N ASP A 349 -0.62 -7.69 21.96
CA ASP A 349 -1.45 -7.66 20.75
C ASP A 349 -1.57 -6.23 20.20
N TYR A 350 -1.77 -5.24 21.07
CA TYR A 350 -1.79 -3.83 20.68
C TYR A 350 -0.44 -3.36 20.11
N CYS A 351 0.70 -3.76 20.73
CA CYS A 351 2.02 -3.44 20.23
C CYS A 351 2.30 -4.10 18.87
N ALA A 352 1.84 -5.33 18.65
CA ALA A 352 1.99 -6.02 17.38
C ALA A 352 1.17 -5.35 16.27
N GLU A 353 -0.04 -4.90 16.56
CA GLU A 353 -0.88 -4.15 15.61
C GLU A 353 -0.37 -2.72 15.36
N HIS A 354 0.12 -2.03 16.40
CA HIS A 354 0.61 -0.66 16.34
C HIS A 354 2.12 -0.59 16.63
N CYS A 355 2.88 -1.36 15.85
CA CYS A 355 4.31 -1.56 16.05
C CYS A 355 5.13 -0.31 15.73
N PHE A 356 6.17 -0.07 16.52
CA PHE A 356 7.18 0.96 16.29
C PHE A 356 8.44 0.41 15.65
N ILE A 357 8.70 -0.87 15.85
CA ILE A 357 9.82 -1.62 15.30
C ILE A 357 9.33 -2.98 14.80
N PRO A 358 10.00 -3.62 13.83
CA PRO A 358 9.58 -4.91 13.30
C PRO A 358 9.42 -6.00 14.35
N ASN A 359 10.27 -6.02 15.37
CA ASN A 359 10.23 -7.04 16.42
C ASN A 359 8.91 -7.04 17.21
N GLU A 360 8.25 -5.90 17.35
CA GLU A 360 6.92 -5.85 17.99
C GLU A 360 5.85 -6.54 17.15
N ALA A 361 5.92 -6.39 15.81
CA ALA A 361 4.97 -7.01 14.88
C ALA A 361 5.25 -8.50 14.66
N LEU A 362 6.52 -8.91 14.76
CA LEU A 362 7.00 -10.26 14.46
C LEU A 362 7.23 -11.10 15.72
N TYR A 363 6.66 -10.65 16.84
CA TYR A 363 6.78 -11.37 18.11
C TYR A 363 6.12 -12.76 18.00
N LYS A 364 6.92 -13.82 18.24
CA LYS A 364 6.43 -15.20 18.25
C LYS A 364 6.03 -15.61 19.67
N GLN A 365 4.78 -16.00 19.84
CA GLN A 365 4.35 -16.77 21.02
C GLN A 365 4.82 -18.24 20.82
N GLY A 366 6.09 -18.51 20.92
CA GLY A 366 6.61 -19.87 20.77
C GLY A 366 6.43 -20.71 22.03
N GLU A 367 6.40 -22.03 21.88
CA GLU A 367 6.60 -22.99 22.97
C GLU A 367 7.99 -22.77 23.57
N ASN A 368 8.08 -21.91 24.56
CA ASN A 368 9.33 -21.63 25.27
C ASN A 368 9.21 -22.13 26.72
N ILE A 369 10.30 -22.67 27.23
CA ILE A 369 10.42 -23.09 28.66
C ILE A 369 10.21 -21.87 29.59
N PHE A 370 10.41 -20.67 29.08
CA PHE A 370 10.18 -19.41 29.77
C PHE A 370 8.84 -18.82 29.38
N ASP A 371 8.17 -18.18 30.32
CA ASP A 371 6.97 -17.38 30.05
C ASP A 371 7.32 -16.20 29.15
N SER A 372 7.22 -16.46 27.83
CA SER A 372 7.56 -15.48 26.81
C SER A 372 6.63 -14.26 26.83
N ILE A 373 5.39 -14.42 27.32
CA ILE A 373 4.43 -13.31 27.51
C ILE A 373 4.94 -12.39 28.62
N ALA A 374 5.31 -12.95 29.78
CA ALA A 374 5.83 -12.16 30.88
C ALA A 374 7.15 -11.45 30.52
N ILE A 375 8.02 -12.11 29.75
CA ILE A 375 9.28 -11.50 29.28
C ILE A 375 9.00 -10.35 28.31
N ALA A 376 8.11 -10.53 27.33
CA ALA A 376 7.77 -9.49 26.35
C ALA A 376 7.03 -8.32 27.01
N ASP A 377 6.12 -8.57 27.94
CA ASP A 377 5.46 -7.53 28.75
C ASP A 377 6.51 -6.73 29.52
N ARG A 378 7.44 -7.40 30.18
CA ARG A 378 8.51 -6.76 30.93
C ARG A 378 9.46 -5.95 30.04
N LEU A 379 9.81 -6.46 28.87
CA LEU A 379 10.62 -5.72 27.88
C LEU A 379 9.89 -4.48 27.39
N THR A 380 8.59 -4.59 27.14
CA THR A 380 7.76 -3.46 26.72
C THR A 380 7.66 -2.39 27.80
N GLN A 381 7.47 -2.79 29.07
CA GLN A 381 7.50 -1.90 30.23
C GLN A 381 8.84 -1.18 30.37
N ILE A 382 9.96 -1.92 30.20
CA ILE A 382 11.30 -1.35 30.25
C ILE A 382 11.52 -0.33 29.11
N ARG A 383 11.01 -0.61 27.90
CA ARG A 383 11.09 0.32 26.77
C ARG A 383 10.30 1.61 27.04
N ILE A 384 9.07 1.49 27.54
CA ILE A 384 8.24 2.63 27.95
C ILE A 384 8.96 3.45 29.04
N PHE A 385 9.52 2.78 30.04
CA PHE A 385 10.27 3.43 31.09
C PHE A 385 11.53 4.15 30.57
N LYS A 386 12.32 3.48 29.72
CA LYS A 386 13.53 4.08 29.11
C LYS A 386 13.23 5.24 28.17
N ALA A 387 12.09 5.24 27.49
CA ALA A 387 11.66 6.36 26.64
C ALA A 387 11.40 7.64 27.44
N GLY A 388 11.10 7.51 28.76
CA GLY A 388 10.94 8.64 29.68
C GLY A 388 12.25 9.10 30.34
N LEU A 389 13.36 8.36 30.19
CA LEU A 389 14.64 8.73 30.77
C LEU A 389 15.42 9.64 29.81
N LYS A 390 15.79 10.84 30.25
CA LYS A 390 16.79 11.65 29.55
C LYS A 390 18.14 10.94 29.66
N PRO A 391 18.95 10.85 28.60
CA PRO A 391 20.30 10.31 28.71
C PRO A 391 21.11 11.22 29.64
N GLU A 392 21.52 10.71 30.80
CA GLU A 392 22.54 11.38 31.60
C GLU A 392 23.88 11.13 30.89
N TYR A 393 24.48 12.16 30.37
CA TYR A 393 25.86 12.12 29.91
C TYR A 393 26.75 12.13 31.12
N VAL A 394 27.33 11.01 31.45
CA VAL A 394 28.47 10.94 32.36
C VAL A 394 29.69 11.36 31.51
N SER A 395 30.17 12.58 31.71
CA SER A 395 31.51 12.96 31.24
C SER A 395 32.56 12.18 32.02
N LEU A 396 33.28 11.30 31.33
CA LEU A 396 34.54 10.72 31.84
C LEU A 396 35.65 11.74 31.73
#